data_6efdb33b712f36cd440630b9b8e1cd54
#
_entry.id   6efdb33b712f36cd440630b9b8e1cd54
#
_cell.length_a   1.000
_cell.length_b   1.000
_cell.length_c   1.000
_cell.angle_alpha   90.00
_cell.angle_beta   90.00
_cell.angle_gamma   90.00
#
_symmetry.space_group_name_H-M   'P 1'
#
loop_
_entity.id
_entity.type
_entity.pdbx_description
1 polymer ?
#
loop_
_entity_poly.entity_id
_entity_poly.type
_entity_poly.pdbx_seq_one_letter_code
_entity_poly.pdbx_strand_id
1 'polypeptide(L)'
;MNLNALKVDPEFQGKIPPLTFEELNQLEANILRDGRIINPIIVWEGLIVDGHNRFIIAKKHPEIPYTVHETEFANRYEAIIWICKNQLGRRNLTPEQKKYLIGKQYEAEKCSNGGDRKSAVAKSGCQIGNLIPTSKTCQKVAKENGVGMRTVFRAEEFAKGVDAAEEAVPGTRQKVLSGEVKPTAAEIASVARAPPEERPALVAEICKPKPPKPSAQKQKTPPAVATPLPDAS
;
A
#
# COMPACT_ATOMS: atom_id res chain seq x y z
N MET A 1 -17.26 -16.28 19.01
CA MET A 1 -16.90 -16.98 17.74
C MET A 1 -15.63 -17.77 17.98
N ASN A 2 -15.53 -19.03 17.50
CA ASN A 2 -14.35 -19.87 17.74
C ASN A 2 -13.24 -19.50 16.72
N LEU A 3 -11.96 -19.41 17.16
CA LEU A 3 -10.82 -19.12 16.29
C LEU A 3 -10.73 -20.10 15.09
N ASN A 4 -11.15 -21.35 15.27
CA ASN A 4 -11.10 -22.35 14.19
C ASN A 4 -12.09 -22.08 13.05
N ALA A 5 -13.11 -21.25 13.29
CA ALA A 5 -14.08 -20.85 12.27
C ALA A 5 -13.58 -19.64 11.46
N LEU A 6 -12.56 -18.92 11.95
CA LEU A 6 -12.03 -17.74 11.28
C LEU A 6 -11.03 -18.12 10.18
N LYS A 7 -11.13 -17.44 9.06
CA LYS A 7 -10.26 -17.67 7.90
C LYS A 7 -9.43 -16.42 7.58
N VAL A 8 -8.19 -16.63 7.21
CA VAL A 8 -7.33 -15.58 6.67
C VAL A 8 -7.56 -15.48 5.17
N ASP A 9 -7.92 -14.29 4.71
CA ASP A 9 -8.00 -13.99 3.29
C ASP A 9 -6.66 -13.38 2.83
N PRO A 10 -5.98 -13.98 1.83
CA PRO A 10 -4.67 -13.49 1.37
C PRO A 10 -4.71 -12.07 0.82
N GLU A 11 -5.83 -11.66 0.20
CA GLU A 11 -5.97 -10.31 -0.33
C GLU A 11 -6.09 -9.29 0.81
N PHE A 12 -6.88 -9.57 1.84
CA PHE A 12 -7.01 -8.69 3.01
C PHE A 12 -5.70 -8.60 3.78
N GLN A 13 -5.07 -9.75 4.03
CA GLN A 13 -3.77 -9.80 4.70
C GLN A 13 -2.70 -9.03 3.93
N GLY A 14 -2.69 -9.13 2.60
CA GLY A 14 -1.74 -8.43 1.74
C GLY A 14 -1.86 -6.90 1.75
N LYS A 15 -2.94 -6.32 2.30
CA LYS A 15 -3.08 -4.86 2.49
C LYS A 15 -2.52 -4.39 3.83
N ILE A 16 -2.22 -5.31 4.74
CA ILE A 16 -1.71 -4.99 6.07
C ILE A 16 -0.18 -5.11 6.05
N PRO A 17 0.54 -4.02 6.33
CA PRO A 17 1.99 -4.09 6.42
C PRO A 17 2.43 -5.15 7.43
N PRO A 18 3.31 -6.08 7.07
CA PRO A 18 3.79 -7.09 7.99
C PRO A 18 4.61 -6.44 9.10
N LEU A 19 4.49 -6.98 10.31
CA LEU A 19 5.38 -6.62 11.41
C LEU A 19 6.76 -7.23 11.16
N THR A 20 7.79 -6.57 11.66
CA THR A 20 9.12 -7.17 11.79
C THR A 20 9.07 -8.29 12.84
N PHE A 21 10.06 -9.15 12.83
CA PHE A 21 10.18 -10.22 13.83
C PHE A 21 10.21 -9.67 15.26
N GLU A 22 10.93 -8.57 15.47
CA GLU A 22 11.05 -7.89 16.76
C GLU A 22 9.72 -7.28 17.22
N GLU A 23 8.99 -6.62 16.30
CA GLU A 23 7.66 -6.07 16.59
C GLU A 23 6.64 -7.16 16.93
N LEU A 24 6.69 -8.30 16.23
CA LEU A 24 5.81 -9.43 16.51
C LEU A 24 6.10 -10.05 17.87
N ASN A 25 7.38 -10.24 18.22
CA ASN A 25 7.79 -10.75 19.52
C ASN A 25 7.40 -9.78 20.64
N GLN A 26 7.57 -8.47 20.43
CA GLN A 26 7.17 -7.46 21.40
C GLN A 26 5.64 -7.45 21.60
N LEU A 27 4.87 -7.61 20.53
CA LEU A 27 3.41 -7.71 20.60
C LEU A 27 3.01 -8.96 21.41
N GLU A 28 3.63 -10.10 21.13
CA GLU A 28 3.39 -11.35 21.87
C GLU A 28 3.73 -11.19 23.36
N ALA A 29 4.90 -10.67 23.68
CA ALA A 29 5.32 -10.42 25.06
C ALA A 29 4.35 -9.48 25.81
N ASN A 30 3.84 -8.44 25.15
CA ASN A 30 2.87 -7.55 25.75
C ASN A 30 1.53 -8.26 26.02
N ILE A 31 1.05 -9.07 25.09
CA ILE A 31 -0.19 -9.84 25.27
C ILE A 31 -0.06 -10.85 26.41
N LEU A 32 1.08 -11.53 26.51
CA LEU A 32 1.37 -12.48 27.60
C LEU A 32 1.40 -11.76 28.95
N ARG A 33 2.07 -10.61 29.02
CA ARG A 33 2.13 -9.79 30.25
C ARG A 33 0.74 -9.29 30.67
N ASP A 34 -0.07 -8.84 29.72
CA ASP A 34 -1.39 -8.28 29.99
C ASP A 34 -2.43 -9.38 30.24
N GLY A 35 -2.09 -10.66 29.99
CA GLY A 35 -2.93 -11.84 30.17
C GLY A 35 -4.18 -11.87 29.30
N ARG A 36 -4.29 -11.01 28.31
CA ARG A 36 -5.41 -10.93 27.36
C ARG A 36 -5.06 -10.15 26.10
N ILE A 37 -5.81 -10.42 25.04
CA ILE A 37 -5.78 -9.60 23.81
C ILE A 37 -6.77 -8.44 23.99
N ILE A 38 -6.27 -7.23 24.21
CA ILE A 38 -7.06 -6.04 24.51
C ILE A 38 -7.91 -5.60 23.32
N ASN A 39 -7.28 -5.50 22.13
CA ASN A 39 -7.97 -5.07 20.92
C ASN A 39 -8.61 -6.26 20.21
N PRO A 40 -9.88 -6.18 19.78
CA PRO A 40 -10.56 -7.29 19.13
C PRO A 40 -9.95 -7.68 17.78
N ILE A 41 -10.17 -8.91 17.36
CA ILE A 41 -9.99 -9.35 15.99
C ILE A 41 -11.23 -8.93 15.21
N ILE A 42 -11.06 -8.14 14.16
CA ILE A 42 -12.18 -7.65 13.33
C ILE A 42 -12.43 -8.66 12.22
N VAL A 43 -13.66 -9.08 12.05
CA VAL A 43 -14.07 -10.08 11.06
C VAL A 43 -15.27 -9.61 10.24
N TRP A 44 -15.39 -10.13 9.03
CA TRP A 44 -16.53 -9.99 8.13
C TRP A 44 -16.80 -11.35 7.48
N GLU A 45 -18.00 -11.88 7.66
CA GLU A 45 -18.40 -13.20 7.13
C GLU A 45 -17.38 -14.32 7.43
N GLY A 46 -16.81 -14.30 8.64
CA GLY A 46 -15.80 -15.26 9.07
C GLY A 46 -14.38 -15.02 8.51
N LEU A 47 -14.19 -13.99 7.67
CA LEU A 47 -12.88 -13.57 7.18
C LEU A 47 -12.27 -12.53 8.11
N ILE A 48 -10.99 -12.65 8.41
CA ILE A 48 -10.27 -11.67 9.23
C ILE A 48 -9.98 -10.43 8.39
N VAL A 49 -10.49 -9.28 8.85
CA VAL A 49 -10.32 -7.96 8.21
C VAL A 49 -9.19 -7.18 8.87
N ASP A 50 -9.08 -7.24 10.22
CA ASP A 50 -7.96 -6.68 10.97
C ASP A 50 -7.61 -7.56 12.17
N GLY A 51 -6.36 -7.51 12.61
CA GLY A 51 -5.88 -8.29 13.75
C GLY A 51 -5.24 -9.63 13.39
N HIS A 52 -4.72 -9.80 12.17
CA HIS A 52 -4.04 -11.03 11.72
C HIS A 52 -2.93 -11.49 12.68
N ASN A 53 -2.11 -10.56 13.18
CA ASN A 53 -1.05 -10.90 14.14
C ASN A 53 -1.63 -11.32 15.50
N ARG A 54 -2.70 -10.66 15.97
CA ARG A 54 -3.42 -11.04 17.18
C ARG A 54 -4.05 -12.44 17.05
N PHE A 55 -4.60 -12.76 15.87
CA PHE A 55 -5.13 -14.08 15.57
C PHE A 55 -4.05 -15.17 15.61
N ILE A 56 -2.86 -14.91 15.06
CA ILE A 56 -1.73 -15.84 15.10
C ILE A 56 -1.31 -16.10 16.55
N ILE A 57 -1.19 -15.05 17.36
CA ILE A 57 -0.84 -15.14 18.78
C ILE A 57 -1.92 -15.88 19.57
N ALA A 58 -3.21 -15.59 19.33
CA ALA A 58 -4.32 -16.30 19.98
C ALA A 58 -4.36 -17.80 19.66
N LYS A 59 -3.95 -18.19 18.44
CA LYS A 59 -3.81 -19.61 18.07
C LYS A 59 -2.64 -20.29 18.79
N LYS A 60 -1.55 -19.55 19.00
CA LYS A 60 -0.36 -20.05 19.69
C LYS A 60 -0.59 -20.18 21.20
N HIS A 61 -1.45 -19.34 21.77
CA HIS A 61 -1.75 -19.24 23.19
C HIS A 61 -3.27 -19.36 23.46
N PRO A 62 -3.84 -20.59 23.38
CA PRO A 62 -5.29 -20.79 23.51
C PRO A 62 -5.87 -20.41 24.88
N GLU A 63 -5.03 -20.32 25.91
CA GLU A 63 -5.37 -19.93 27.26
C GLU A 63 -5.65 -18.41 27.39
N ILE A 64 -5.18 -17.60 26.42
CA ILE A 64 -5.32 -16.15 26.47
C ILE A 64 -6.70 -15.73 25.95
N PRO A 65 -7.51 -15.01 26.75
CA PRO A 65 -8.79 -14.51 26.31
C PRO A 65 -8.64 -13.47 25.21
N TYR A 66 -9.51 -13.58 24.21
CA TYR A 66 -9.60 -12.68 23.06
C TYR A 66 -11.06 -12.31 22.80
N THR A 67 -11.27 -11.23 22.06
CA THR A 67 -12.58 -10.82 21.56
C THR A 67 -12.58 -10.77 20.04
N VAL A 68 -13.71 -11.12 19.45
CA VAL A 68 -13.96 -11.01 18.01
C VAL A 68 -15.07 -9.99 17.83
N HIS A 69 -14.86 -9.03 16.94
CA HIS A 69 -15.86 -8.05 16.56
C HIS A 69 -16.24 -8.27 15.10
N GLU A 70 -17.50 -8.61 14.88
CA GLU A 70 -18.05 -8.76 13.55
C GLU A 70 -18.49 -7.40 13.01
N THR A 71 -18.04 -7.07 11.81
CA THR A 71 -18.34 -5.81 11.12
C THR A 71 -19.02 -6.15 9.80
N GLU A 72 -20.11 -5.47 9.51
CA GLU A 72 -20.83 -5.65 8.25
C GLU A 72 -20.27 -4.72 7.17
N PHE A 73 -20.02 -5.29 5.99
CA PHE A 73 -19.70 -4.56 4.77
C PHE A 73 -20.64 -5.00 3.66
N ALA A 74 -21.12 -4.09 2.84
CA ALA A 74 -22.04 -4.40 1.76
C ALA A 74 -21.40 -5.30 0.68
N ASN A 75 -20.08 -5.24 0.54
CA ASN A 75 -19.32 -6.07 -0.40
C ASN A 75 -17.83 -6.08 -0.03
N ARG A 76 -17.09 -6.98 -0.72
CA ARG A 76 -15.64 -7.14 -0.53
C ARG A 76 -14.83 -5.85 -0.73
N TYR A 77 -15.24 -5.00 -1.66
CA TYR A 77 -14.51 -3.74 -1.94
C TYR A 77 -14.64 -2.75 -0.78
N GLU A 78 -15.78 -2.70 -0.12
CA GLU A 78 -15.95 -1.88 1.10
C GLU A 78 -15.06 -2.36 2.23
N ALA A 79 -14.93 -3.67 2.43
CA ALA A 79 -13.97 -4.22 3.38
C ALA A 79 -12.53 -3.79 3.05
N ILE A 80 -12.12 -3.86 1.77
CA ILE A 80 -10.79 -3.42 1.33
C ILE A 80 -10.60 -1.91 1.56
N ILE A 81 -11.59 -1.09 1.26
CA ILE A 81 -11.56 0.37 1.52
C ILE A 81 -11.36 0.63 3.01
N TRP A 82 -12.11 -0.07 3.85
CA TRP A 82 -12.00 0.05 5.30
C TRP A 82 -10.60 -0.34 5.79
N ILE A 83 -10.04 -1.48 5.32
CA ILE A 83 -8.68 -1.92 5.64
C ILE A 83 -7.68 -0.83 5.26
N CYS A 84 -7.72 -0.33 4.02
CA CYS A 84 -6.80 0.69 3.56
C CYS A 84 -6.87 1.97 4.41
N LYS A 85 -8.07 2.47 4.72
CA LYS A 85 -8.27 3.65 5.56
C LYS A 85 -7.74 3.44 6.98
N ASN A 86 -8.02 2.29 7.57
CA ASN A 86 -7.55 1.94 8.92
C ASN A 86 -6.01 1.87 8.96
N GLN A 87 -5.37 1.26 7.96
CA GLN A 87 -3.92 1.23 7.86
C GLN A 87 -3.32 2.61 7.61
N LEU A 88 -3.91 3.45 6.73
CA LEU A 88 -3.45 4.81 6.43
C LEU A 88 -3.52 5.74 7.66
N GLY A 89 -4.36 5.44 8.64
CA GLY A 89 -4.41 6.12 9.94
C GLY A 89 -3.22 5.80 10.87
N ARG A 90 -2.41 4.81 10.57
CA ARG A 90 -1.25 4.42 11.41
C ARG A 90 -0.07 5.39 11.20
N ARG A 91 0.69 5.63 12.28
CA ARG A 91 1.81 6.58 12.25
C ARG A 91 3.08 6.04 11.59
N ASN A 92 3.28 4.72 11.60
CA ASN A 92 4.55 4.06 11.25
C ASN A 92 4.56 3.45 9.85
N LEU A 93 3.89 4.09 8.88
CA LEU A 93 3.91 3.63 7.49
C LEU A 93 5.12 4.20 6.75
N THR A 94 5.80 3.36 5.98
CA THR A 94 6.79 3.84 5.00
C THR A 94 6.09 4.63 3.89
N PRO A 95 6.80 5.52 3.18
CA PRO A 95 6.24 6.21 2.03
C PRO A 95 5.69 5.25 0.96
N GLU A 96 6.35 4.11 0.74
CA GLU A 96 5.97 3.06 -0.19
C GLU A 96 4.68 2.36 0.26
N GLN A 97 4.55 2.03 1.54
CA GLN A 97 3.32 1.47 2.12
C GLN A 97 2.15 2.44 1.98
N LYS A 98 2.37 3.72 2.32
CA LYS A 98 1.34 4.75 2.17
C LYS A 98 0.89 4.88 0.71
N LYS A 99 1.84 4.93 -0.23
CA LYS A 99 1.55 4.99 -1.66
C LYS A 99 0.78 3.77 -2.14
N TYR A 100 1.18 2.57 -1.74
CA TYR A 100 0.49 1.33 -2.08
C TYR A 100 -0.96 1.32 -1.58
N LEU A 101 -1.18 1.66 -0.31
CA LEU A 101 -2.51 1.70 0.31
C LEU A 101 -3.45 2.73 -0.34
N ILE A 102 -2.94 3.93 -0.69
CA ILE A 102 -3.73 4.93 -1.44
C ILE A 102 -4.15 4.37 -2.80
N GLY A 103 -3.24 3.68 -3.50
CA GLY A 103 -3.54 3.05 -4.78
C GLY A 103 -4.62 1.97 -4.65
N LYS A 104 -4.50 1.10 -3.65
CA LYS A 104 -5.48 0.02 -3.38
C LYS A 104 -6.83 0.56 -2.92
N GLN A 105 -6.85 1.61 -2.11
CA GLN A 105 -8.09 2.31 -1.76
C GLN A 105 -8.79 2.83 -3.02
N TYR A 106 -8.05 3.48 -3.91
CA TYR A 106 -8.62 4.04 -5.13
C TYR A 106 -9.15 2.97 -6.08
N GLU A 107 -8.45 1.85 -6.25
CA GLU A 107 -8.92 0.70 -7.02
C GLU A 107 -10.24 0.14 -6.45
N ALA A 108 -10.30 -0.09 -5.16
CA ALA A 108 -11.49 -0.62 -4.49
C ALA A 108 -12.68 0.37 -4.56
N GLU A 109 -12.45 1.66 -4.37
CA GLU A 109 -13.48 2.70 -4.50
C GLU A 109 -14.06 2.77 -5.92
N LYS A 110 -13.24 2.55 -6.96
CA LYS A 110 -13.75 2.46 -8.35
C LYS A 110 -14.66 1.26 -8.55
N CYS A 111 -14.29 0.12 -7.98
CA CYS A 111 -15.09 -1.11 -8.10
C CYS A 111 -16.39 -1.02 -7.29
N SER A 112 -16.34 -0.47 -6.07
CA SER A 112 -17.54 -0.31 -5.22
C SER A 112 -18.56 0.66 -5.83
N ASN A 113 -18.09 1.77 -6.45
CA ASN A 113 -18.99 2.79 -7.02
C ASN A 113 -19.40 2.50 -8.46
N GLY A 114 -18.83 1.52 -9.12
CA GLY A 114 -18.93 1.35 -10.58
C GLY A 114 -19.50 0.04 -11.05
N GLY A 115 -20.30 -0.72 -10.29
CA GLY A 115 -20.93 -1.98 -10.75
C GLY A 115 -20.06 -2.78 -11.75
N ASP A 116 -20.22 -4.05 -11.91
CA ASP A 116 -19.42 -4.93 -12.77
C ASP A 116 -19.31 -4.43 -14.24
N ARG A 117 -18.32 -3.56 -14.52
CA ARG A 117 -17.98 -3.10 -15.88
C ARG A 117 -17.06 -4.08 -16.62
N LYS A 118 -17.04 -5.34 -16.24
CA LYS A 118 -16.35 -6.41 -16.97
C LYS A 118 -17.16 -6.97 -18.13
N SER A 119 -18.29 -6.37 -18.51
CA SER A 119 -19.00 -6.78 -19.72
C SER A 119 -18.13 -6.49 -20.95
N ALA A 120 -18.15 -7.40 -21.93
CA ALA A 120 -17.33 -7.38 -23.15
C ALA A 120 -17.45 -6.08 -24.01
N VAL A 121 -18.45 -5.24 -23.74
CA VAL A 121 -18.71 -3.97 -24.43
C VAL A 121 -17.74 -2.86 -24.00
N ALA A 122 -17.15 -2.93 -22.80
CA ALA A 122 -16.20 -1.91 -22.32
C ALA A 122 -14.79 -2.05 -22.90
N LYS A 123 -14.49 -3.12 -23.64
CA LYS A 123 -13.17 -3.37 -24.27
C LYS A 123 -13.00 -2.67 -25.62
N SER A 124 -14.05 -2.09 -26.19
CA SER A 124 -14.01 -1.39 -27.46
C SER A 124 -13.95 0.12 -27.22
N GLY A 125 -12.79 0.69 -27.39
CA GLY A 125 -12.63 2.09 -27.75
C GLY A 125 -12.54 3.11 -26.63
N CYS A 126 -11.51 3.08 -25.80
CA CYS A 126 -11.02 4.30 -25.19
C CYS A 126 -9.67 4.67 -25.82
N GLN A 127 -9.71 5.38 -26.93
CA GLN A 127 -8.56 6.15 -27.41
C GLN A 127 -8.29 7.27 -26.40
N ILE A 128 -7.18 7.18 -25.75
CA ILE A 128 -6.75 8.11 -24.70
C ILE A 128 -6.16 9.34 -25.36
N GLY A 129 -7.02 10.33 -25.62
CA GLY A 129 -6.59 11.72 -25.63
C GLY A 129 -6.28 12.17 -24.20
N ASN A 130 -5.27 13.00 -24.01
CA ASN A 130 -4.67 13.52 -22.77
C ASN A 130 -5.62 14.18 -21.73
N LEU A 131 -6.80 13.69 -21.51
CA LEU A 131 -7.74 14.14 -20.49
C LEU A 131 -7.59 13.22 -19.27
N ILE A 132 -6.95 13.72 -18.22
CA ILE A 132 -6.97 13.10 -16.88
C ILE A 132 -8.45 13.00 -16.49
N PRO A 133 -9.04 11.80 -16.37
CA PRO A 133 -10.41 11.68 -15.94
C PRO A 133 -10.51 12.24 -14.53
N THR A 134 -11.12 13.40 -14.34
CA THR A 134 -11.48 13.94 -13.03
C THR A 134 -12.62 13.10 -12.48
N SER A 135 -12.36 11.84 -12.12
CA SER A 135 -13.38 11.02 -11.49
C SER A 135 -13.64 11.56 -10.09
N LYS A 136 -14.91 11.70 -9.72
CA LYS A 136 -15.33 12.07 -8.37
C LYS A 136 -14.64 11.19 -7.32
N THR A 137 -14.41 9.92 -7.64
CA THR A 137 -13.68 8.95 -6.81
C THR A 137 -12.23 9.37 -6.56
N CYS A 138 -11.51 9.82 -7.59
CA CYS A 138 -10.13 10.28 -7.45
C CYS A 138 -10.06 11.53 -6.56
N GLN A 139 -10.97 12.49 -6.74
CA GLN A 139 -11.06 13.69 -5.92
C GLN A 139 -11.34 13.35 -4.45
N LYS A 140 -12.27 12.40 -4.20
CA LYS A 140 -12.60 11.91 -2.86
C LYS A 140 -11.36 11.32 -2.18
N VAL A 141 -10.69 10.36 -2.81
CA VAL A 141 -9.49 9.70 -2.27
C VAL A 141 -8.35 10.70 -2.05
N ALA A 142 -8.15 11.64 -2.97
CA ALA A 142 -7.16 12.69 -2.87
C ALA A 142 -7.39 13.58 -1.64
N LYS A 143 -8.64 14.02 -1.43
CA LYS A 143 -9.05 14.84 -0.28
C LYS A 143 -8.90 14.09 1.05
N GLU A 144 -9.36 12.83 1.10
CA GLU A 144 -9.28 11.98 2.30
C GLU A 144 -7.83 11.76 2.76
N ASN A 145 -6.90 11.64 1.82
CA ASN A 145 -5.49 11.37 2.12
C ASN A 145 -4.59 12.61 2.11
N GLY A 146 -5.13 13.80 1.87
CA GLY A 146 -4.35 15.04 1.84
C GLY A 146 -3.31 15.09 0.71
N VAL A 147 -3.60 14.46 -0.45
CA VAL A 147 -2.70 14.39 -1.60
C VAL A 147 -3.35 14.93 -2.87
N GLY A 148 -2.53 15.25 -3.88
CA GLY A 148 -3.06 15.66 -5.18
C GLY A 148 -3.62 14.47 -5.99
N MET A 149 -4.58 14.71 -6.88
CA MET A 149 -5.16 13.69 -7.76
C MET A 149 -4.09 12.94 -8.59
N ARG A 150 -3.07 13.64 -9.08
CA ARG A 150 -1.96 13.04 -9.80
C ARG A 150 -1.19 12.02 -8.96
N THR A 151 -1.09 12.27 -7.65
CA THR A 151 -0.49 11.35 -6.69
C THR A 151 -1.33 10.08 -6.55
N VAL A 152 -2.66 10.20 -6.53
CA VAL A 152 -3.58 9.04 -6.49
C VAL A 152 -3.40 8.15 -7.72
N PHE A 153 -3.34 8.72 -8.92
CA PHE A 153 -3.09 7.94 -10.15
C PHE A 153 -1.72 7.22 -10.13
N ARG A 154 -0.67 7.95 -9.71
CA ARG A 154 0.66 7.34 -9.56
C ARG A 154 0.70 6.25 -8.48
N ALA A 155 -0.13 6.39 -7.45
CA ALA A 155 -0.28 5.40 -6.40
C ALA A 155 -0.99 4.14 -6.92
N GLU A 156 -2.02 4.29 -7.76
CA GLU A 156 -2.68 3.17 -8.43
C GLU A 156 -1.72 2.40 -9.35
N GLU A 157 -0.98 3.11 -10.22
CA GLU A 157 0.01 2.47 -11.09
C GLU A 157 1.09 1.73 -10.28
N PHE A 158 1.55 2.34 -9.19
CA PHE A 158 2.50 1.71 -8.28
C PHE A 158 1.93 0.44 -7.63
N ALA A 159 0.70 0.50 -7.12
CA ALA A 159 0.04 -0.64 -6.50
C ALA A 159 -0.13 -1.81 -7.48
N LYS A 160 -0.57 -1.54 -8.70
CA LYS A 160 -0.69 -2.55 -9.77
C LYS A 160 0.67 -3.20 -10.09
N GLY A 161 1.72 -2.39 -10.17
CA GLY A 161 3.06 -2.91 -10.43
C GLY A 161 3.59 -3.78 -9.30
N VAL A 162 3.35 -3.38 -8.04
CA VAL A 162 3.74 -4.17 -6.86
C VAL A 162 2.97 -5.49 -6.80
N ASP A 163 1.68 -5.47 -7.11
CA ASP A 163 0.88 -6.70 -7.13
C ASP A 163 1.31 -7.64 -8.27
N ALA A 164 1.59 -7.11 -9.46
CA ALA A 164 2.11 -7.89 -10.57
C ALA A 164 3.51 -8.48 -10.29
N ALA A 165 4.35 -7.74 -9.55
CA ALA A 165 5.65 -8.22 -9.12
C ALA A 165 5.55 -9.33 -8.08
N GLU A 166 4.61 -9.23 -7.14
CA GLU A 166 4.33 -10.27 -6.14
C GLU A 166 3.78 -11.54 -6.76
N GLU A 167 2.89 -11.40 -7.75
CA GLU A 167 2.36 -12.53 -8.52
C GLU A 167 3.47 -13.29 -9.26
N ALA A 168 4.42 -12.56 -9.84
CA ALA A 168 5.54 -13.14 -10.57
C ALA A 168 6.61 -13.75 -9.66
N VAL A 169 6.93 -13.08 -8.55
CA VAL A 169 7.96 -13.49 -7.59
C VAL A 169 7.45 -13.20 -6.18
N PRO A 170 6.93 -14.23 -5.47
CA PRO A 170 6.43 -14.07 -4.10
C PRO A 170 7.48 -13.47 -3.16
N GLY A 171 7.03 -12.58 -2.26
CA GLY A 171 7.87 -11.84 -1.31
C GLY A 171 8.41 -10.51 -1.84
N THR A 172 8.21 -10.20 -3.12
CA THR A 172 8.66 -8.91 -3.72
C THR A 172 7.91 -7.74 -3.12
N ARG A 173 6.60 -7.88 -2.87
CA ARG A 173 5.79 -6.84 -2.23
C ARG A 173 6.40 -6.42 -0.90
N GLN A 174 6.77 -7.37 -0.05
CA GLN A 174 7.35 -7.06 1.25
C GLN A 174 8.65 -6.27 1.11
N LYS A 175 9.56 -6.68 0.22
CA LYS A 175 10.83 -5.98 -0.04
C LYS A 175 10.65 -4.56 -0.55
N VAL A 176 9.67 -4.34 -1.42
CA VAL A 176 9.35 -3.01 -1.94
C VAL A 176 8.70 -2.15 -0.86
N LEU A 177 7.73 -2.69 -0.13
CA LEU A 177 6.99 -1.92 0.88
C LEU A 177 7.81 -1.64 2.15
N SER A 178 8.79 -2.49 2.49
CA SER A 178 9.76 -2.20 3.56
C SER A 178 10.79 -1.14 3.16
N GLY A 179 10.95 -0.88 1.87
CA GLY A 179 11.96 0.03 1.32
C GLY A 179 13.34 -0.61 1.16
N GLU A 180 13.46 -1.93 1.29
CA GLU A 180 14.66 -2.69 0.97
C GLU A 180 14.97 -2.58 -0.53
N VAL A 181 13.95 -2.73 -1.36
CA VAL A 181 14.03 -2.52 -2.81
C VAL A 181 13.26 -1.24 -3.15
N LYS A 182 13.92 -0.31 -3.84
CA LYS A 182 13.35 0.99 -4.24
C LYS A 182 13.24 1.10 -5.76
N PRO A 183 12.19 0.51 -6.36
CA PRO A 183 11.97 0.63 -7.79
C PRO A 183 11.65 2.06 -8.18
N THR A 184 12.10 2.47 -9.36
CA THR A 184 11.60 3.70 -9.97
C THR A 184 10.15 3.52 -10.45
N ALA A 185 9.46 4.64 -10.66
CA ALA A 185 8.09 4.59 -11.19
C ALA A 185 8.02 3.93 -12.57
N ALA A 186 9.07 4.08 -13.40
CA ALA A 186 9.14 3.45 -14.72
C ALA A 186 9.33 1.93 -14.63
N GLU A 187 10.23 1.47 -13.76
CA GLU A 187 10.48 0.04 -13.55
C GLU A 187 9.24 -0.69 -13.06
N ILE A 188 8.57 -0.16 -12.03
CA ILE A 188 7.37 -0.80 -11.48
C ILE A 188 6.20 -0.78 -12.47
N ALA A 189 6.08 0.28 -13.28
CA ALA A 189 5.08 0.37 -14.33
C ALA A 189 5.37 -0.60 -15.50
N SER A 190 6.65 -0.89 -15.79
CA SER A 190 7.01 -1.88 -16.82
C SER A 190 6.60 -3.29 -16.41
N VAL A 191 6.76 -3.66 -15.14
CA VAL A 191 6.29 -4.95 -14.62
C VAL A 191 4.77 -5.11 -14.78
N ALA A 192 4.01 -4.04 -14.47
CA ALA A 192 2.55 -4.07 -14.61
C ALA A 192 2.08 -4.28 -16.06
N ARG A 193 2.84 -3.76 -17.03
CA ARG A 193 2.50 -3.81 -18.47
C ARG A 193 3.04 -5.04 -19.19
N ALA A 194 4.08 -5.65 -18.64
CA ALA A 194 4.72 -6.81 -19.24
C ALA A 194 3.82 -8.06 -19.21
N PRO A 195 3.92 -8.93 -20.23
CA PRO A 195 3.28 -10.23 -20.21
C PRO A 195 3.80 -11.06 -19.02
N PRO A 196 2.98 -11.99 -18.47
CA PRO A 196 3.33 -12.76 -17.27
C PRO A 196 4.69 -13.45 -17.35
N GLU A 197 5.07 -13.93 -18.52
CA GLU A 197 6.33 -14.67 -18.76
C GLU A 197 7.58 -13.80 -18.58
N GLU A 198 7.49 -12.51 -18.86
CA GLU A 198 8.62 -11.57 -18.77
C GLU A 198 8.74 -10.93 -17.37
N ARG A 199 7.68 -10.93 -16.58
CA ARG A 199 7.65 -10.28 -15.26
C ARG A 199 8.75 -10.78 -14.30
N PRO A 200 9.03 -12.09 -14.19
CA PRO A 200 10.08 -12.57 -13.28
C PRO A 200 11.47 -11.99 -13.60
N ALA A 201 11.82 -11.84 -14.89
CA ALA A 201 13.08 -11.26 -15.32
C ALA A 201 13.17 -9.76 -14.94
N LEU A 202 12.08 -9.01 -15.15
CA LEU A 202 12.01 -7.59 -14.77
C LEU A 202 12.08 -7.40 -13.25
N VAL A 203 11.44 -8.27 -12.48
CA VAL A 203 11.50 -8.24 -11.01
C VAL A 203 12.91 -8.54 -10.53
N ALA A 204 13.61 -9.52 -11.13
CA ALA A 204 14.99 -9.83 -10.81
C ALA A 204 15.91 -8.61 -11.06
N GLU A 205 15.67 -7.86 -12.14
CA GLU A 205 16.39 -6.63 -12.43
C GLU A 205 16.18 -5.54 -11.38
N ILE A 206 14.92 -5.34 -10.97
CA ILE A 206 14.54 -4.36 -9.94
C ILE A 206 15.18 -4.69 -8.58
N CYS A 207 15.32 -5.97 -8.27
CA CYS A 207 15.89 -6.44 -6.99
C CYS A 207 17.43 -6.37 -6.95
N LYS A 208 18.11 -6.06 -8.05
CA LYS A 208 19.57 -5.86 -8.05
C LYS A 208 19.94 -4.63 -7.24
N PRO A 209 21.04 -4.68 -6.46
CA PRO A 209 21.53 -3.52 -5.74
C PRO A 209 21.88 -2.40 -6.73
N LYS A 210 21.24 -1.25 -6.58
CA LYS A 210 21.52 -0.08 -7.43
C LYS A 210 22.78 0.64 -6.92
N PRO A 211 23.69 1.06 -7.81
CA PRO A 211 24.79 1.90 -7.41
C PRO A 211 24.26 3.20 -6.79
N PRO A 212 24.94 3.76 -5.78
CA PRO A 212 24.53 5.02 -5.17
C PRO A 212 24.45 6.12 -6.22
N LYS A 213 23.32 6.82 -6.29
CA LYS A 213 23.20 7.99 -7.18
C LYS A 213 24.28 9.00 -6.79
N PRO A 214 25.05 9.55 -7.75
CA PRO A 214 25.96 10.63 -7.46
C PRO A 214 25.15 11.78 -6.84
N SER A 215 25.56 12.22 -5.65
CA SER A 215 24.99 13.38 -4.99
C SER A 215 25.22 14.59 -5.88
N ALA A 216 24.14 15.16 -6.43
CA ALA A 216 24.21 16.44 -7.11
C ALA A 216 24.64 17.49 -6.06
N GLN A 217 25.93 17.80 -6.02
CA GLN A 217 26.43 18.95 -5.28
C GLN A 217 25.78 20.18 -5.91
N LYS A 218 24.82 20.78 -5.20
CA LYS A 218 24.36 22.12 -5.49
C LYS A 218 25.58 23.03 -5.32
N GLN A 219 26.21 23.42 -6.44
CA GLN A 219 27.16 24.50 -6.46
C GLN A 219 26.42 25.74 -5.95
N LYS A 220 26.77 26.16 -4.73
CA LYS A 220 26.41 27.48 -4.25
C LYS A 220 27.21 28.47 -5.08
N THR A 221 26.57 29.19 -5.97
CA THR A 221 27.13 30.40 -6.58
C THR A 221 27.53 31.36 -5.47
N PRO A 222 28.78 31.84 -5.43
CA PRO A 222 29.17 32.84 -4.46
C PRO A 222 28.38 34.14 -4.68
N PRO A 223 28.08 34.88 -3.61
CA PRO A 223 27.37 36.16 -3.74
C PRO A 223 28.19 37.15 -4.56
N ALA A 224 27.53 37.83 -5.50
CA ALA A 224 28.12 38.86 -6.32
C ALA A 224 28.70 39.97 -5.42
N VAL A 225 30.00 40.22 -5.60
CA VAL A 225 30.68 41.35 -4.95
C VAL A 225 30.09 42.65 -5.47
N ALA A 226 29.49 43.44 -4.58
CA ALA A 226 29.02 44.76 -4.90
C ALA A 226 30.23 45.67 -5.21
N THR A 227 30.28 46.19 -6.43
CA THR A 227 31.22 47.24 -6.85
C THR A 227 30.84 48.57 -6.15
N PRO A 228 31.79 49.29 -5.51
CA PRO A 228 31.48 50.59 -4.95
C PRO A 228 31.29 51.63 -6.06
N LEU A 229 30.30 52.47 -5.90
CA LEU A 229 30.08 53.66 -6.76
C LEU A 229 31.25 54.68 -6.59
N PRO A 230 31.68 55.33 -7.66
CA PRO A 230 32.68 56.39 -7.54
C PRO A 230 32.06 57.66 -6.97
N ASP A 231 32.75 58.25 -6.00
CA ASP A 231 32.45 59.55 -5.42
C ASP A 231 32.44 60.65 -6.50
N ALA A 232 31.35 61.44 -6.51
CA ALA A 232 31.24 62.67 -7.29
C ALA A 232 31.78 63.84 -6.46
N SER A 233 32.88 64.43 -6.96
CA SER A 233 33.36 65.74 -6.58
C SER A 233 32.73 66.84 -7.46
#